data_67fe07ebc3787629aee47d88f8775b7e
#
_entry.id   67fe07ebc3787629aee47d88f8775b7e
#
_cell.length_a   1.000
_cell.length_b   1.000
_cell.length_c   1.000
_cell.angle_alpha   90.00
_cell.angle_beta   90.00
_cell.angle_gamma   90.00
#
_symmetry.space_group_name_H-M   'P 1'
#
loop_
_entity.id
_entity.type
_entity.pdbx_description
1 polymer ?
#
loop_
_entity_poly.entity_id
_entity_poly.type
_entity_poly.pdbx_seq_one_letter_code
_entity_poly.pdbx_strand_id
1 'polypeptide(L)'
;MTSIAFREAQPADLPAIIALLANDTLGQQREDSSSPPNPRYVDALQAILADPNQLQVVAILHGEVIGCWQLSFIPGLARMGAWRGQIEAVRIAEMHRSSGVGQQMFEWTIGQCRTRGCDLVQLTTDKARPDAHRFYERLGFVASHIGYKLKL
;
A
#
# COMPACT_ATOMS: atom_id res chain seq x y z
N MET A 1 13.22 3.43 22.57
CA MET A 1 12.08 2.89 21.80
C MET A 1 12.46 2.86 20.34
N THR A 2 12.26 1.73 19.73
CA THR A 2 12.56 1.58 18.30
C THR A 2 11.39 2.14 17.51
N SER A 3 11.66 3.16 16.69
CA SER A 3 10.67 3.76 15.83
C SER A 3 10.64 3.07 14.47
N ILE A 4 9.47 2.92 13.91
CA ILE A 4 9.29 2.45 12.53
C ILE A 4 9.61 3.61 11.60
N ALA A 5 10.46 3.36 10.59
CA ALA A 5 10.75 4.32 9.54
C ALA A 5 9.91 3.98 8.29
N PHE A 6 9.41 5.01 7.63
CA PHE A 6 8.69 4.87 6.36
C PHE A 6 9.48 5.60 5.28
N ARG A 7 9.72 4.92 4.17
CA ARG A 7 10.45 5.49 3.03
C ARG A 7 10.00 4.90 1.70
N GLU A 8 10.35 5.57 0.63
CA GLU A 8 10.21 5.03 -0.71
C GLU A 8 11.03 3.75 -0.86
N ALA A 9 10.47 2.78 -1.56
CA ALA A 9 11.15 1.54 -1.86
C ALA A 9 12.33 1.76 -2.81
N GLN A 10 13.34 0.93 -2.65
CA GLN A 10 14.51 0.84 -3.54
C GLN A 10 14.47 -0.51 -4.26
N PRO A 11 15.18 -0.67 -5.39
CA PRO A 11 15.23 -1.95 -6.09
C PRO A 11 15.62 -3.14 -5.20
N ALA A 12 16.50 -2.92 -4.23
CA ALA A 12 16.92 -3.96 -3.28
C ALA A 12 15.80 -4.45 -2.34
N ASP A 13 14.73 -3.67 -2.18
CA ASP A 13 13.58 -4.05 -1.35
C ASP A 13 12.61 -5.01 -2.05
N LEU A 14 12.74 -5.18 -3.36
CA LEU A 14 11.76 -5.91 -4.17
C LEU A 14 11.51 -7.35 -3.69
N PRO A 15 12.53 -8.16 -3.37
CA PRO A 15 12.29 -9.51 -2.84
C PRO A 15 11.46 -9.52 -1.55
N ALA A 16 11.72 -8.60 -0.63
CA ALA A 16 10.97 -8.47 0.62
C ALA A 16 9.51 -8.04 0.37
N ILE A 17 9.28 -7.11 -0.56
CA ILE A 17 7.94 -6.67 -0.96
C ILE A 17 7.16 -7.84 -1.54
N ILE A 18 7.74 -8.60 -2.47
CA ILE A 18 7.09 -9.76 -3.08
C ILE A 18 6.73 -10.79 -2.00
N ALA A 19 7.64 -11.06 -1.07
CA ALA A 19 7.39 -11.98 0.03
C ALA A 19 6.19 -11.54 0.89
N LEU A 20 6.07 -10.25 1.18
CA LEU A 20 4.91 -9.70 1.90
C LEU A 20 3.61 -9.84 1.10
N LEU A 21 3.64 -9.57 -0.20
CA LEU A 21 2.47 -9.72 -1.06
C LEU A 21 2.01 -11.17 -1.16
N ALA A 22 2.94 -12.13 -1.16
CA ALA A 22 2.66 -13.55 -1.25
C ALA A 22 2.21 -14.19 0.07
N ASN A 23 2.43 -13.52 1.19
CA ASN A 23 2.24 -14.10 2.53
C ASN A 23 0.80 -13.98 3.06
N ASP A 24 -0.18 -14.29 2.21
CA ASP A 24 -1.58 -14.50 2.64
C ASP A 24 -2.28 -15.47 1.68
N THR A 25 -3.47 -15.90 2.06
CA THR A 25 -4.24 -16.91 1.30
C THR A 25 -4.52 -16.48 -0.14
N LEU A 26 -4.81 -15.20 -0.37
CA LEU A 26 -5.06 -14.67 -1.71
C LEU A 26 -3.75 -14.44 -2.48
N GLY A 27 -2.72 -13.91 -1.80
CA GLY A 27 -1.42 -13.65 -2.39
C GLY A 27 -0.68 -14.89 -2.86
N GLN A 28 -0.75 -15.99 -2.10
CA GLN A 28 -0.14 -17.27 -2.46
C GLN A 28 -0.60 -17.81 -3.82
N GLN A 29 -1.82 -17.47 -4.22
CA GLN A 29 -2.40 -17.91 -5.49
C GLN A 29 -2.07 -16.97 -6.67
N ARG A 30 -1.60 -15.76 -6.41
CA ARG A 30 -1.40 -14.70 -7.40
C ARG A 30 0.04 -14.36 -7.64
N GLU A 31 0.88 -14.44 -6.61
CA GLU A 31 2.22 -13.92 -6.63
C GLU A 31 3.26 -14.99 -6.97
N ASP A 32 4.35 -14.56 -7.62
CA ASP A 32 5.51 -15.39 -7.94
C ASP A 32 6.68 -14.96 -7.04
N SER A 33 7.00 -15.77 -6.05
CA SER A 33 8.10 -15.51 -5.11
C SER A 33 9.42 -16.17 -5.50
N SER A 34 9.59 -16.51 -6.77
CA SER A 34 10.86 -17.05 -7.28
C SER A 34 12.02 -16.06 -7.14
N SER A 35 13.24 -16.59 -7.08
CA SER A 35 14.48 -15.82 -7.01
C SER A 35 15.40 -16.20 -8.18
N PRO A 36 15.91 -15.22 -8.96
CA PRO A 36 15.65 -13.76 -8.85
C PRO A 36 14.19 -13.40 -9.15
N PRO A 37 13.74 -12.18 -8.78
CA PRO A 37 12.36 -11.76 -9.03
C PRO A 37 11.97 -11.84 -10.50
N ASN A 38 10.72 -12.24 -10.74
CA ASN A 38 10.15 -12.22 -12.08
C ASN A 38 10.30 -10.82 -12.70
N PRO A 39 10.77 -10.69 -13.95
CA PRO A 39 10.97 -9.39 -14.62
C PRO A 39 9.75 -8.47 -14.60
N ARG A 40 8.54 -9.01 -14.56
CA ARG A 40 7.31 -8.20 -14.47
C ARG A 40 7.26 -7.34 -13.21
N TYR A 41 7.78 -7.84 -12.07
CA TYR A 41 7.87 -7.03 -10.85
C TYR A 41 8.94 -5.94 -10.98
N VAL A 42 10.07 -6.27 -11.58
CA VAL A 42 11.15 -5.31 -11.80
C VAL A 42 10.66 -4.15 -12.67
N ASP A 43 10.01 -4.47 -13.79
CA ASP A 43 9.47 -3.47 -14.72
C ASP A 43 8.40 -2.59 -14.03
N ALA A 44 7.52 -3.22 -13.23
CA ALA A 44 6.49 -2.48 -12.49
C ALA A 44 7.11 -1.52 -11.46
N LEU A 45 8.12 -1.97 -10.70
CA LEU A 45 8.79 -1.11 -9.74
C LEU A 45 9.49 0.06 -10.42
N GLN A 46 10.17 -0.18 -11.55
CA GLN A 46 10.80 0.89 -12.33
C GLN A 46 9.78 1.92 -12.81
N ALA A 47 8.62 1.48 -13.29
CA ALA A 47 7.54 2.37 -13.70
C ALA A 47 7.02 3.23 -12.52
N ILE A 48 6.86 2.62 -11.35
CA ILE A 48 6.44 3.34 -10.13
C ILE A 48 7.49 4.37 -9.73
N LEU A 49 8.77 3.99 -9.70
CA LEU A 49 9.85 4.88 -9.29
C LEU A 49 10.05 6.06 -10.26
N ALA A 50 9.70 5.88 -11.52
CA ALA A 50 9.81 6.93 -12.55
C ALA A 50 8.62 7.90 -12.55
N ASP A 51 7.50 7.56 -11.92
CA ASP A 51 6.27 8.36 -11.92
C ASP A 51 6.20 9.23 -10.64
N PRO A 52 6.22 10.57 -10.76
CA PRO A 52 6.14 11.46 -9.59
C PRO A 52 4.80 11.35 -8.83
N ASN A 53 3.79 10.75 -9.42
CA ASN A 53 2.48 10.55 -8.81
C ASN A 53 2.30 9.13 -8.25
N GLN A 54 3.36 8.35 -8.20
CA GLN A 54 3.37 7.01 -7.61
C GLN A 54 4.41 6.92 -6.49
N LEU A 55 4.07 6.19 -5.45
CA LEU A 55 4.99 5.97 -4.33
C LEU A 55 4.82 4.53 -3.84
N GLN A 56 5.82 3.70 -4.05
CA GLN A 56 5.91 2.41 -3.38
C GLN A 56 6.61 2.63 -2.05
N VAL A 57 5.93 2.35 -0.96
CA VAL A 57 6.45 2.62 0.40
C VAL A 57 6.78 1.32 1.10
N VAL A 58 7.83 1.35 1.90
CA VAL A 58 8.19 0.28 2.84
C VAL A 58 8.25 0.82 4.25
N ALA A 59 7.81 0.00 5.19
CA ALA A 59 7.98 0.21 6.62
C ALA A 59 9.19 -0.58 7.08
N ILE A 60 10.11 0.09 7.77
CA ILE A 60 11.39 -0.47 8.22
C ILE A 60 11.44 -0.49 9.73
N LEU A 61 11.78 -1.63 10.30
CA LEU A 61 12.06 -1.80 11.72
C LEU A 61 13.34 -2.62 11.87
N HIS A 62 14.30 -2.13 12.65
CA HIS A 62 15.61 -2.76 12.83
C HIS A 62 16.34 -3.12 11.52
N GLY A 63 16.15 -2.29 10.48
CA GLY A 63 16.77 -2.50 9.18
C GLY A 63 16.03 -3.49 8.27
N GLU A 64 14.95 -4.08 8.74
CA GLU A 64 14.14 -5.04 7.98
C GLU A 64 12.85 -4.42 7.46
N VAL A 65 12.43 -4.85 6.28
CA VAL A 65 11.14 -4.47 5.69
C VAL A 65 10.04 -5.27 6.40
N ILE A 66 9.18 -4.60 7.15
CA ILE A 66 8.08 -5.21 7.90
C ILE A 66 6.71 -4.90 7.32
N GLY A 67 6.64 -4.03 6.34
CA GLY A 67 5.38 -3.68 5.68
C GLY A 67 5.63 -2.98 4.36
N CYS A 68 4.61 -2.97 3.51
CA CYS A 68 4.63 -2.25 2.24
C CYS A 68 3.25 -1.81 1.82
N TRP A 69 3.17 -0.78 1.00
CA TRP A 69 1.95 -0.35 0.32
C TRP A 69 2.30 0.57 -0.85
N GLN A 70 1.37 0.71 -1.78
CA GLN A 70 1.48 1.64 -2.89
C GLN A 70 0.51 2.80 -2.68
N LEU A 71 0.98 4.02 -2.95
CA LEU A 71 0.21 5.24 -2.88
C LEU A 71 0.24 5.93 -4.24
N SER A 72 -0.94 6.20 -4.78
CA SER A 72 -1.10 6.94 -6.03
C SER A 72 -1.73 8.29 -5.76
N PHE A 73 -1.24 9.35 -6.41
CA PHE A 73 -1.83 10.68 -6.37
C PHE A 73 -2.52 10.92 -7.69
N ILE A 74 -3.85 10.96 -7.69
CA ILE A 74 -4.66 10.94 -8.90
C ILE A 74 -5.37 12.28 -9.06
N PRO A 75 -5.05 13.06 -10.11
CA PRO A 75 -5.80 14.27 -10.44
C PRO A 75 -7.16 13.91 -11.01
N GLY A 76 -8.16 14.73 -10.78
CA GLY A 76 -9.48 14.58 -11.35
C GLY A 76 -10.11 15.91 -11.71
N LEU A 77 -10.99 15.93 -12.70
CA LEU A 77 -11.80 17.10 -13.03
C LEU A 77 -13.03 17.19 -12.12
N ALA A 78 -13.59 16.05 -11.75
CA ALA A 78 -14.73 16.00 -10.84
C ALA A 78 -14.37 16.61 -9.47
N ARG A 79 -15.38 17.07 -8.73
CA ARG A 79 -15.22 17.70 -7.43
C ARG A 79 -14.31 18.92 -7.46
N MET A 80 -14.45 19.75 -8.51
CA MET A 80 -13.70 20.99 -8.68
C MET A 80 -12.19 20.78 -8.82
N GLY A 81 -11.78 19.77 -9.58
CA GLY A 81 -10.36 19.47 -9.80
C GLY A 81 -9.68 18.79 -8.61
N ALA A 82 -10.43 18.03 -7.84
CA ALA A 82 -9.91 17.36 -6.64
C ALA A 82 -8.86 16.31 -6.97
N TRP A 83 -7.77 16.29 -6.18
CA TRP A 83 -6.79 15.22 -6.16
C TRP A 83 -7.18 14.16 -5.14
N ARG A 84 -6.91 12.90 -5.45
CA ARG A 84 -7.15 11.76 -4.55
C ARG A 84 -5.84 11.05 -4.25
N GLY A 85 -5.64 10.67 -3.00
CA GLY A 85 -4.66 9.65 -2.64
C GLY A 85 -5.32 8.28 -2.69
N GLN A 86 -4.74 7.33 -3.41
CA GLN A 86 -5.24 5.96 -3.44
C GLN A 86 -4.20 5.01 -2.86
N ILE A 87 -4.64 4.22 -1.89
CA ILE A 87 -3.81 3.25 -1.20
C ILE A 87 -4.13 1.86 -1.72
N GLU A 88 -3.08 1.10 -2.08
CA GLU A 88 -3.21 -0.24 -2.64
C GLU A 88 -2.18 -1.20 -2.03
N ALA A 89 -2.50 -2.47 -2.07
CA ALA A 89 -1.60 -3.57 -1.75
C ALA A 89 -0.91 -3.42 -0.37
N VAL A 90 -1.68 -3.02 0.63
CA VAL A 90 -1.18 -2.88 2.02
C VAL A 90 -0.86 -4.26 2.58
N ARG A 91 0.37 -4.43 3.06
CA ARG A 91 0.81 -5.65 3.74
C ARG A 91 1.64 -5.30 4.96
N ILE A 92 1.43 -6.05 6.04
CA ILE A 92 2.24 -6.01 7.25
C ILE A 92 2.68 -7.43 7.55
N ALA A 93 3.96 -7.62 7.85
CA ALA A 93 4.50 -8.92 8.24
C ALA A 93 3.70 -9.50 9.42
N GLU A 94 3.42 -10.78 9.37
CA GLU A 94 2.51 -11.46 10.30
C GLU A 94 2.85 -11.19 11.76
N MET A 95 4.14 -11.29 12.12
CA MET A 95 4.60 -11.07 13.50
C MET A 95 4.47 -9.62 13.98
N HIS A 96 4.20 -8.68 13.09
CA HIS A 96 4.02 -7.26 13.41
C HIS A 96 2.57 -6.78 13.30
N ARG A 97 1.63 -7.68 12.97
CA ARG A 97 0.21 -7.35 12.93
C ARG A 97 -0.32 -7.10 14.34
N SER A 98 -1.34 -6.27 14.47
CA SER A 98 -1.98 -5.90 15.73
C SER A 98 -1.06 -5.20 16.75
N SER A 99 0.06 -4.64 16.30
CA SER A 99 1.03 -3.90 17.12
C SER A 99 1.03 -2.38 16.87
N GLY A 100 0.02 -1.88 16.15
CA GLY A 100 -0.09 -0.45 15.85
C GLY A 100 0.68 0.00 14.60
N VAL A 101 1.36 -0.89 13.90
CA VAL A 101 2.10 -0.58 12.66
C VAL A 101 1.18 -0.02 11.60
N GLY A 102 0.03 -0.66 11.38
CA GLY A 102 -0.95 -0.22 10.39
C GLY A 102 -1.46 1.19 10.65
N GLN A 103 -1.75 1.52 11.90
CA GLN A 103 -2.18 2.87 12.25
C GLN A 103 -1.12 3.91 11.93
N GLN A 104 0.13 3.67 12.30
CA GLN A 104 1.25 4.56 12.00
C GLN A 104 1.45 4.73 10.49
N MET A 105 1.34 3.62 9.71
CA MET A 105 1.40 3.66 8.25
C MET A 105 0.34 4.59 7.67
N PHE A 106 -0.92 4.46 8.11
CA PHE A 106 -2.02 5.27 7.60
C PHE A 106 -1.91 6.73 8.02
N GLU A 107 -1.48 7.02 9.24
CA GLU A 107 -1.22 8.38 9.70
C GLU A 107 -0.15 9.06 8.84
N TRP A 108 0.95 8.36 8.56
CA TRP A 108 2.00 8.85 7.67
C TRP A 108 1.47 9.09 6.25
N THR A 109 0.71 8.14 5.71
CA THR A 109 0.13 8.22 4.36
C THR A 109 -0.84 9.39 4.22
N ILE A 110 -1.72 9.58 5.20
CA ILE A 110 -2.65 10.71 5.22
C ILE A 110 -1.87 12.03 5.25
N GLY A 111 -0.78 12.08 6.02
CA GLY A 111 0.14 13.22 6.03
C GLY A 111 0.73 13.52 4.65
N GLN A 112 1.16 12.49 3.91
CA GLN A 112 1.66 12.64 2.54
C GLN A 112 0.58 13.19 1.61
N CYS A 113 -0.64 12.67 1.70
CA CYS A 113 -1.77 13.14 0.90
C CYS A 113 -2.09 14.62 1.18
N ARG A 114 -2.09 15.02 2.44
CA ARG A 114 -2.30 16.42 2.82
C ARG A 114 -1.20 17.33 2.26
N THR A 115 0.05 16.94 2.37
CA THR A 115 1.19 17.69 1.84
C THR A 115 1.10 17.86 0.32
N ARG A 116 0.58 16.86 -0.38
CA ARG A 116 0.37 16.89 -1.84
C ARG A 116 -0.89 17.63 -2.26
N GLY A 117 -1.71 18.12 -1.33
CA GLY A 117 -2.95 18.82 -1.64
C GLY A 117 -4.10 17.92 -2.07
N CYS A 118 -4.09 16.66 -1.65
CA CYS A 118 -5.24 15.76 -1.89
C CYS A 118 -6.44 16.20 -1.06
N ASP A 119 -7.62 16.11 -1.67
CA ASP A 119 -8.89 16.44 -1.01
C ASP A 119 -9.49 15.22 -0.30
N LEU A 120 -9.13 14.01 -0.74
CA LEU A 120 -9.58 12.78 -0.11
C LEU A 120 -8.54 11.67 -0.27
N VAL A 121 -8.67 10.66 0.56
CA VAL A 121 -7.92 9.40 0.50
C VAL A 121 -8.91 8.26 0.33
N GLN A 122 -8.63 7.36 -0.59
CA GLN A 122 -9.50 6.22 -0.88
C GLN A 122 -8.70 4.93 -0.96
N LEU A 123 -9.39 3.82 -0.76
CA LEU A 123 -8.86 2.48 -0.96
C LEU A 123 -9.98 1.52 -1.32
N THR A 124 -9.61 0.37 -1.83
CA THR A 124 -10.49 -0.78 -1.93
C THR A 124 -9.95 -1.91 -1.07
N THR A 125 -10.83 -2.74 -0.56
CA THR A 125 -10.47 -3.93 0.21
C THR A 125 -11.29 -5.11 -0.28
N ASP A 126 -10.71 -6.30 -0.25
CA ASP A 126 -11.40 -7.50 -0.64
C ASP A 126 -12.55 -7.80 0.33
N LYS A 127 -13.72 -8.19 -0.20
CA LYS A 127 -14.88 -8.56 0.62
C LYS A 127 -14.58 -9.73 1.57
N ALA A 128 -13.61 -10.56 1.24
CA ALA A 128 -13.19 -11.70 2.05
C ALA A 128 -12.30 -11.31 3.24
N ARG A 129 -12.09 -10.01 3.51
CA ARG A 129 -11.22 -9.51 4.59
C ARG A 129 -12.00 -8.65 5.60
N PRO A 130 -12.93 -9.23 6.39
CA PRO A 130 -13.79 -8.45 7.31
C PRO A 130 -12.99 -7.72 8.41
N ASP A 131 -11.86 -8.26 8.85
CA ASP A 131 -11.00 -7.59 9.85
C ASP A 131 -10.37 -6.31 9.28
N ALA A 132 -10.03 -6.30 7.99
CA ALA A 132 -9.55 -5.10 7.31
C ALA A 132 -10.64 -4.03 7.25
N HIS A 133 -11.89 -4.42 6.99
CA HIS A 133 -13.02 -3.48 6.98
C HIS A 133 -13.14 -2.75 8.31
N ARG A 134 -13.13 -3.48 9.43
CA ARG A 134 -13.18 -2.89 10.77
C ARG A 134 -12.01 -1.95 11.05
N PHE A 135 -10.82 -2.33 10.59
CA PHE A 135 -9.62 -1.51 10.74
C PHE A 135 -9.78 -0.16 10.02
N TYR A 136 -10.23 -0.17 8.76
CA TYR A 136 -10.42 1.07 7.98
C TYR A 136 -11.52 1.96 8.56
N GLU A 137 -12.60 1.36 9.03
CA GLU A 137 -13.69 2.11 9.69
C GLU A 137 -13.21 2.81 10.95
N ARG A 138 -12.36 2.16 11.75
CA ARG A 138 -11.75 2.79 12.95
C ARG A 138 -10.85 3.97 12.61
N LEU A 139 -10.23 3.97 11.42
CA LEU A 139 -9.42 5.09 10.93
C LEU A 139 -10.26 6.24 10.35
N GLY A 140 -11.58 6.08 10.28
CA GLY A 140 -12.49 7.10 9.77
C GLY A 140 -12.86 6.95 8.30
N PHE A 141 -12.44 5.87 7.64
CA PHE A 141 -12.90 5.57 6.28
C PHE A 141 -14.37 5.14 6.30
N VAL A 142 -15.10 5.56 5.29
CA VAL A 142 -16.52 5.23 5.12
C VAL A 142 -16.67 4.34 3.89
N ALA A 143 -17.37 3.22 4.03
CA ALA A 143 -17.67 2.31 2.93
C ALA A 143 -18.81 2.88 2.07
N SER A 144 -18.49 3.92 1.29
CA SER A 144 -19.45 4.70 0.51
C SER A 144 -19.62 4.21 -0.94
N HIS A 145 -18.75 3.34 -1.43
CA HIS A 145 -18.69 2.94 -2.83
C HIS A 145 -18.50 1.42 -2.93
N ILE A 146 -18.94 0.87 -4.07
CA ILE A 146 -18.70 -0.52 -4.45
C ILE A 146 -17.69 -0.54 -5.59
N GLY A 147 -16.64 -1.35 -5.46
CA GLY A 147 -15.64 -1.53 -6.51
C GLY A 147 -16.01 -2.67 -7.44
N TYR A 148 -15.76 -2.48 -8.72
CA TYR A 148 -15.92 -3.52 -9.75
C TYR A 148 -14.59 -3.73 -10.45
N LYS A 149 -14.25 -4.99 -10.75
CA LYS A 149 -13.06 -5.35 -11.52
C LYS A 149 -13.44 -6.25 -12.69
N LEU A 150 -12.89 -5.94 -13.85
CA LEU A 150 -12.97 -6.80 -15.04
C LEU A 150 -11.57 -7.31 -15.36
N LYS A 151 -11.42 -8.62 -15.32
CA LYS A 151 -10.15 -9.26 -15.72
C LYS A 151 -10.03 -9.25 -17.23
N LEU A 152 -8.89 -8.80 -17.74
CA LEU A 152 -8.57 -8.77 -19.19
C LEU A 152 -7.81 -10.02 -19.62
#